data_bdbc57d04d2174a68480e88d681beac6
#
_entry.id   bdbc57d04d2174a68480e88d681beac6
#
_cell.length_a   1.000
_cell.length_b   1.000
_cell.length_c   1.000
_cell.angle_alpha   90.00
_cell.angle_beta   90.00
_cell.angle_gamma   90.00
#
_symmetry.space_group_name_H-M   'P 1'
#
loop_
_entity.id
_entity.type
_entity.pdbx_description
1 polymer ?
#
loop_
_entity_poly.entity_id
_entity_poly.type
_entity_poly.pdbx_seq_one_letter_code
_entity_poly.pdbx_strand_id
1 'polypeptide(L)'
;MMQAQQFAHLVLEWYPRFGRKTLPWQWDKTPYQVWLSEVMLQQTQVATVIPYFQRFMLRLPDIGALAAAPLDEVLHLWTGLGYYARARNLHKAAQTVVERHQGEFPTSFDEILALPGIGRSTAGAILSLSLGQHFSILDGNVKRVLARCYAVEGWPGKKEVESHLWQISEDVTPAKGVGQFNQAMMDLGAMVCTRSKPKCELCPLNTGCMAYANHSWARYPGKKPQQTLPEKTAHFLLMQNGSQVWLEQRPPVGLWGGLYCFPQFAEAEDLNHWLQQQGIKSSGLQQLTAFRHTFSHFHLDIVPMWLDEVFPRGCMDDSAGLWYNLAQPPSVGLAAPVERLLHQLAKQ
;
A
#
# COMPACT_ATOMS: atom_id res chain seq x y z
N MET A 1 -24.91 12.38 -23.33
CA MET A 1 -24.03 12.42 -22.14
C MET A 1 -24.90 12.45 -20.90
N MET A 2 -24.63 11.61 -19.90
CA MET A 2 -25.42 11.54 -18.66
C MET A 2 -25.27 12.85 -17.86
N GLN A 3 -26.36 13.42 -17.36
CA GLN A 3 -26.30 14.59 -16.50
C GLN A 3 -25.86 14.22 -15.08
N ALA A 4 -25.17 15.11 -14.40
CA ALA A 4 -24.58 14.87 -13.08
C ALA A 4 -25.62 14.45 -12.03
N GLN A 5 -26.77 15.10 -11.98
CA GLN A 5 -27.84 14.74 -11.05
C GLN A 5 -28.39 13.32 -11.29
N GLN A 6 -28.59 12.96 -12.56
CA GLN A 6 -29.04 11.61 -12.94
C GLN A 6 -28.00 10.57 -12.56
N PHE A 7 -26.72 10.85 -12.79
CA PHE A 7 -25.61 9.98 -12.41
C PHE A 7 -25.63 9.70 -10.89
N ALA A 8 -25.68 10.76 -10.08
CA ALA A 8 -25.70 10.63 -8.63
C ALA A 8 -26.91 9.84 -8.13
N HIS A 9 -28.09 10.12 -8.69
CA HIS A 9 -29.34 9.43 -8.33
C HIS A 9 -29.24 7.91 -8.60
N LEU A 10 -28.83 7.50 -9.78
CA LEU A 10 -28.68 6.09 -10.15
C LEU A 10 -27.67 5.34 -9.25
N VAL A 11 -26.56 5.98 -8.90
CA VAL A 11 -25.54 5.39 -8.02
C VAL A 11 -26.09 5.24 -6.59
N LEU A 12 -26.78 6.27 -6.07
CA LEU A 12 -27.37 6.22 -4.73
C LEU A 12 -28.54 5.22 -4.62
N GLU A 13 -29.35 5.02 -5.67
CA GLU A 13 -30.38 3.97 -5.68
C GLU A 13 -29.81 2.56 -5.74
N TRP A 14 -28.68 2.37 -6.43
CA TRP A 14 -28.02 1.09 -6.55
C TRP A 14 -27.38 0.63 -5.23
N TYR A 15 -26.77 1.54 -4.47
CA TYR A 15 -25.95 1.22 -3.32
C TYR A 15 -26.68 0.48 -2.20
N PRO A 16 -27.90 0.82 -1.76
CA PRO A 16 -28.60 0.11 -0.71
C PRO A 16 -28.82 -1.38 -0.99
N ARG A 17 -28.97 -1.74 -2.27
CA ARG A 17 -29.27 -3.11 -2.70
C ARG A 17 -28.02 -3.93 -2.98
N PHE A 18 -26.97 -3.31 -3.54
CA PHE A 18 -25.85 -4.02 -4.14
C PHE A 18 -24.48 -3.63 -3.56
N GLY A 19 -24.39 -2.52 -2.87
CA GLY A 19 -23.13 -2.06 -2.27
C GLY A 19 -22.68 -2.93 -1.08
N ARG A 20 -21.38 -2.96 -0.82
CA ARG A 20 -20.80 -3.66 0.32
C ARG A 20 -21.09 -2.91 1.63
N LYS A 21 -21.51 -3.64 2.66
CA LYS A 21 -21.86 -3.07 3.98
C LYS A 21 -21.22 -3.84 5.13
N THR A 22 -20.46 -4.90 4.81
CA THR A 22 -19.90 -5.83 5.79
C THR A 22 -18.40 -5.74 5.93
N LEU A 23 -17.77 -4.73 5.31
CA LEU A 23 -16.34 -4.52 5.48
C LEU A 23 -16.04 -3.99 6.88
N PRO A 24 -14.99 -4.47 7.57
CA PRO A 24 -14.74 -4.13 8.98
C PRO A 24 -14.66 -2.62 9.25
N TRP A 25 -14.14 -1.84 8.32
CA TRP A 25 -14.03 -0.37 8.43
C TRP A 25 -15.33 0.41 8.12
N GLN A 26 -16.43 -0.30 7.85
CA GLN A 26 -17.72 0.32 7.59
C GLN A 26 -18.65 0.29 8.82
N TRP A 27 -18.32 -0.45 9.87
CA TRP A 27 -19.19 -0.62 11.03
C TRP A 27 -19.14 0.58 11.97
N ASP A 28 -17.93 1.07 12.26
CA ASP A 28 -17.72 2.27 13.04
C ASP A 28 -16.82 3.21 12.23
N LYS A 29 -17.43 4.19 11.57
CA LYS A 29 -16.76 5.05 10.59
C LYS A 29 -16.06 6.23 11.25
N THR A 30 -15.21 5.98 12.23
CA THR A 30 -14.36 7.03 12.78
C THR A 30 -13.36 7.54 11.73
N PRO A 31 -12.91 8.80 11.79
CA PRO A 31 -11.85 9.30 10.91
C PRO A 31 -10.61 8.42 10.90
N TYR A 32 -10.21 7.90 12.06
CA TYR A 32 -9.06 6.99 12.19
C TYR A 32 -9.26 5.69 11.39
N GLN A 33 -10.41 5.03 11.56
CA GLN A 33 -10.68 3.76 10.87
C GLN A 33 -10.80 3.92 9.36
N VAL A 34 -11.46 4.99 8.91
CA VAL A 34 -11.56 5.32 7.49
C VAL A 34 -10.18 5.60 6.93
N TRP A 35 -9.39 6.44 7.59
CA TRP A 35 -8.03 6.75 7.16
C TRP A 35 -7.15 5.50 7.06
N LEU A 36 -7.14 4.67 8.10
CA LEU A 36 -6.36 3.43 8.13
C LEU A 36 -6.73 2.51 6.95
N SER A 37 -8.03 2.29 6.74
CA SER A 37 -8.51 1.45 5.63
C SER A 37 -8.14 2.02 4.26
N GLU A 38 -8.32 3.32 4.06
CA GLU A 38 -7.98 4.01 2.80
C GLU A 38 -6.48 3.87 2.48
N VAL A 39 -5.61 4.03 3.49
CA VAL A 39 -4.16 3.85 3.30
C VAL A 39 -3.82 2.39 3.01
N MET A 40 -4.42 1.42 3.70
CA MET A 40 -4.19 -0.01 3.45
C MET A 40 -4.67 -0.44 2.06
N LEU A 41 -5.78 0.12 1.58
CA LEU A 41 -6.39 -0.20 0.28
C LEU A 41 -5.64 0.40 -0.91
N GLN A 42 -4.72 1.35 -0.70
CA GLN A 42 -3.90 1.87 -1.79
C GLN A 42 -3.11 0.72 -2.45
N GLN A 43 -3.44 0.41 -3.71
CA GLN A 43 -2.80 -0.65 -4.50
C GLN A 43 -2.88 -2.07 -3.90
N THR A 44 -3.80 -2.30 -2.95
CA THR A 44 -4.00 -3.60 -2.29
C THR A 44 -5.46 -4.00 -2.38
N GLN A 45 -5.71 -5.30 -2.60
CA GLN A 45 -7.06 -5.83 -2.71
C GLN A 45 -7.76 -5.91 -1.35
N VAL A 46 -9.07 -5.70 -1.34
CA VAL A 46 -9.91 -5.75 -0.12
C VAL A 46 -9.73 -7.04 0.68
N ALA A 47 -9.75 -8.19 0.01
CA ALA A 47 -9.59 -9.49 0.68
C ALA A 47 -8.24 -9.62 1.42
N THR A 48 -7.18 -9.02 0.89
CA THR A 48 -5.87 -8.95 1.54
C THR A 48 -5.88 -7.99 2.73
N VAL A 49 -6.57 -6.85 2.62
CA VAL A 49 -6.57 -5.81 3.66
C VAL A 49 -7.36 -6.22 4.90
N ILE A 50 -8.47 -6.96 4.77
CA ILE A 50 -9.34 -7.32 5.90
C ILE A 50 -8.56 -7.88 7.11
N PRO A 51 -7.76 -8.95 6.99
CA PRO A 51 -7.04 -9.50 8.14
C PRO A 51 -5.99 -8.54 8.71
N TYR A 52 -5.37 -7.70 7.87
CA TYR A 52 -4.42 -6.68 8.33
C TYR A 52 -5.11 -5.57 9.13
N PHE A 53 -6.23 -5.07 8.62
CA PHE A 53 -7.02 -4.06 9.31
C PHE A 53 -7.49 -4.55 10.69
N GLN A 54 -8.03 -5.77 10.77
CA GLN A 54 -8.49 -6.36 12.02
C GLN A 54 -7.37 -6.51 13.04
N ARG A 55 -6.22 -7.05 12.62
CA ARG A 55 -5.04 -7.19 13.48
C ARG A 55 -4.48 -5.85 13.93
N PHE A 56 -4.44 -4.87 13.03
CA PHE A 56 -3.97 -3.53 13.32
C PHE A 56 -4.88 -2.81 14.32
N MET A 57 -6.20 -2.86 14.12
CA MET A 57 -7.19 -2.30 15.04
C MET A 57 -7.18 -2.95 16.43
N LEU A 58 -6.92 -4.24 16.51
CA LEU A 58 -6.80 -4.94 17.79
C LEU A 58 -5.60 -4.43 18.61
N ARG A 59 -4.50 -4.13 17.95
CA ARG A 59 -3.24 -3.73 18.60
C ARG A 59 -3.11 -2.22 18.75
N LEU A 60 -3.55 -1.46 17.77
CA LEU A 60 -3.45 -0.01 17.66
C LEU A 60 -4.85 0.57 17.37
N PRO A 61 -5.77 0.56 18.36
CA PRO A 61 -7.19 0.85 18.16
C PRO A 61 -7.51 2.30 17.83
N ASP A 62 -6.61 3.21 18.13
CA ASP A 62 -6.79 4.65 17.94
C ASP A 62 -5.49 5.34 17.53
N ILE A 63 -5.60 6.62 17.23
CA ILE A 63 -4.48 7.42 16.73
C ILE A 63 -3.38 7.62 17.78
N GLY A 64 -3.76 7.68 19.07
CA GLY A 64 -2.82 7.80 20.19
C GLY A 64 -1.97 6.53 20.33
N ALA A 65 -2.60 5.36 20.27
CA ALA A 65 -1.91 4.07 20.29
C ALA A 65 -0.95 3.93 19.10
N LEU A 66 -1.40 4.33 17.90
CA LEU A 66 -0.56 4.31 16.71
C LEU A 66 0.65 5.26 16.82
N ALA A 67 0.43 6.48 17.32
CA ALA A 67 1.51 7.48 17.47
C ALA A 67 2.55 7.05 18.52
N ALA A 68 2.11 6.41 19.61
CA ALA A 68 2.98 5.97 20.70
C ALA A 68 3.73 4.66 20.40
N ALA A 69 3.26 3.85 19.44
CA ALA A 69 3.89 2.59 19.10
C ALA A 69 5.30 2.82 18.51
N PRO A 70 6.28 1.94 18.80
CA PRO A 70 7.54 1.91 18.08
C PRO A 70 7.30 1.69 16.58
N LEU A 71 8.10 2.34 15.73
CA LEU A 71 7.97 2.17 14.27
C LEU A 71 8.12 0.70 13.84
N ASP A 72 8.99 -0.05 14.50
CA ASP A 72 9.21 -1.48 14.21
C ASP A 72 7.94 -2.31 14.44
N GLU A 73 7.15 -2.00 15.45
CA GLU A 73 5.86 -2.65 15.70
C GLU A 73 4.85 -2.34 14.56
N VAL A 74 4.79 -1.08 14.13
CA VAL A 74 3.93 -0.67 13.02
C VAL A 74 4.33 -1.38 11.72
N LEU A 75 5.62 -1.44 11.43
CA LEU A 75 6.16 -2.12 10.25
C LEU A 75 5.96 -3.63 10.33
N HIS A 76 6.07 -4.23 11.52
CA HIS A 76 5.76 -5.65 11.75
C HIS A 76 4.30 -5.98 11.44
N LEU A 77 3.36 -5.18 11.96
CA LEU A 77 1.92 -5.33 11.68
C LEU A 77 1.59 -5.15 10.19
N TRP A 78 2.44 -4.43 9.46
CA TRP A 78 2.31 -4.16 8.02
C TRP A 78 3.02 -5.19 7.13
N THR A 79 3.84 -6.08 7.70
CA THR A 79 4.64 -7.06 6.97
C THR A 79 3.77 -7.90 6.03
N GLY A 80 4.17 -7.99 4.76
CA GLY A 80 3.42 -8.68 3.69
C GLY A 80 2.44 -7.80 2.90
N LEU A 81 2.05 -6.62 3.41
CA LEU A 81 1.14 -5.71 2.70
C LEU A 81 1.82 -4.91 1.57
N GLY A 82 3.15 -4.76 1.65
CA GLY A 82 3.96 -4.02 0.68
C GLY A 82 3.83 -2.50 0.76
N TYR A 83 4.59 -1.79 -0.07
CA TYR A 83 4.60 -0.32 -0.10
C TYR A 83 4.74 0.32 1.28
N TYR A 84 5.77 -0.07 2.01
CA TYR A 84 6.00 0.27 3.43
C TYR A 84 6.11 1.77 3.74
N ALA A 85 6.36 2.60 2.71
CA ALA A 85 6.27 4.06 2.86
C ALA A 85 4.90 4.51 3.35
N ARG A 86 3.82 3.76 3.05
CA ARG A 86 2.47 4.02 3.57
C ARG A 86 2.42 3.86 5.09
N ALA A 87 3.01 2.78 5.62
CA ALA A 87 3.06 2.55 7.06
C ALA A 87 3.90 3.60 7.79
N ARG A 88 5.06 3.98 7.24
CA ARG A 88 5.88 5.05 7.81
C ARG A 88 5.16 6.41 7.82
N ASN A 89 4.51 6.75 6.71
CA ASN A 89 3.72 7.99 6.62
C ASN A 89 2.51 7.95 7.56
N LEU A 90 1.84 6.81 7.67
CA LEU A 90 0.73 6.59 8.61
C LEU A 90 1.18 6.86 10.05
N HIS A 91 2.29 6.27 10.46
CA HIS A 91 2.87 6.46 11.80
C HIS A 91 3.27 7.93 12.04
N LYS A 92 3.99 8.54 11.10
CA LYS A 92 4.39 9.95 11.17
C LYS A 92 3.19 10.90 11.22
N ALA A 93 2.14 10.60 10.44
CA ALA A 93 0.92 11.40 10.47
C ALA A 93 0.20 11.29 11.82
N ALA A 94 0.14 10.08 12.42
CA ALA A 94 -0.42 9.89 13.75
C ALA A 94 0.34 10.72 14.81
N GLN A 95 1.67 10.70 14.76
CA GLN A 95 2.50 11.55 15.64
C GLN A 95 2.20 13.05 15.42
N THR A 96 2.07 13.48 14.17
CA THR A 96 1.71 14.88 13.85
C THR A 96 0.34 15.26 14.42
N VAL A 97 -0.64 14.35 14.37
CA VAL A 97 -1.98 14.61 14.94
C VAL A 97 -1.91 14.72 16.47
N VAL A 98 -1.13 13.87 17.14
CA VAL A 98 -0.94 13.97 18.58
C VAL A 98 -0.25 15.28 18.96
N GLU A 99 0.80 15.66 18.25
CA GLU A 99 1.61 16.85 18.56
C GLU A 99 0.89 18.16 18.23
N ARG A 100 0.15 18.24 17.13
CA ARG A 100 -0.43 19.50 16.63
C ARG A 100 -1.92 19.63 16.83
N HIS A 101 -2.64 18.50 16.98
CA HIS A 101 -4.10 18.45 17.09
C HIS A 101 -4.54 17.75 18.39
N GLN A 102 -3.66 17.65 19.41
CA GLN A 102 -3.97 17.11 20.75
C GLN A 102 -4.53 15.67 20.70
N GLY A 103 -4.18 14.89 19.69
CA GLY A 103 -4.66 13.52 19.50
C GLY A 103 -6.05 13.41 18.86
N GLU A 104 -6.69 14.52 18.54
CA GLU A 104 -7.94 14.54 17.80
C GLU A 104 -7.68 14.65 16.31
N PHE A 105 -8.33 13.81 15.52
CA PHE A 105 -8.17 13.83 14.05
C PHE A 105 -8.75 15.14 13.51
N PRO A 106 -7.98 15.91 12.71
CA PRO A 106 -8.47 17.20 12.19
C PRO A 106 -9.70 17.01 11.31
N THR A 107 -10.58 18.01 11.28
CA THR A 107 -11.84 18.01 10.52
C THR A 107 -11.85 18.97 9.35
N SER A 108 -10.75 19.70 9.15
CA SER A 108 -10.54 20.61 8.02
C SER A 108 -9.80 19.88 6.90
N PHE A 109 -10.21 20.11 5.66
CA PHE A 109 -9.59 19.51 4.48
C PHE A 109 -8.09 19.83 4.36
N ASP A 110 -7.73 21.09 4.57
CA ASP A 110 -6.33 21.54 4.42
C ASP A 110 -5.42 20.95 5.50
N GLU A 111 -5.93 20.83 6.73
CA GLU A 111 -5.17 20.18 7.82
C GLU A 111 -4.96 18.69 7.57
N ILE A 112 -6.00 17.99 7.08
CA ILE A 112 -5.88 16.57 6.72
C ILE A 112 -4.93 16.39 5.53
N LEU A 113 -5.04 17.24 4.50
CA LEU A 113 -4.17 17.19 3.32
C LEU A 113 -2.69 17.45 3.65
N ALA A 114 -2.43 18.23 4.71
CA ALA A 114 -1.08 18.51 5.19
C ALA A 114 -0.43 17.33 5.93
N LEU A 115 -1.19 16.31 6.31
CA LEU A 115 -0.65 15.13 6.99
C LEU A 115 0.18 14.25 6.03
N PRO A 116 1.29 13.67 6.51
CA PRO A 116 2.15 12.82 5.69
C PRO A 116 1.39 11.67 5.01
N GLY A 117 1.55 11.53 3.70
CA GLY A 117 0.98 10.43 2.92
C GLY A 117 -0.51 10.56 2.59
N ILE A 118 -1.16 11.66 2.94
CA ILE A 118 -2.56 11.91 2.58
C ILE A 118 -2.63 12.81 1.35
N GLY A 119 -3.23 12.28 0.29
CA GLY A 119 -3.54 13.03 -0.92
C GLY A 119 -5.00 13.50 -0.95
N ARG A 120 -5.34 14.32 -1.94
CA ARG A 120 -6.67 14.92 -2.13
C ARG A 120 -7.81 13.90 -2.04
N SER A 121 -7.70 12.76 -2.72
CA SER A 121 -8.74 11.72 -2.71
C SER A 121 -8.90 11.08 -1.33
N THR A 122 -7.80 10.79 -0.63
CA THR A 122 -7.83 10.22 0.72
C THR A 122 -8.42 11.21 1.73
N ALA A 123 -8.05 12.49 1.65
CA ALA A 123 -8.64 13.54 2.49
C ALA A 123 -10.16 13.64 2.26
N GLY A 124 -10.58 13.66 1.01
CA GLY A 124 -12.00 13.65 0.64
C GLY A 124 -12.75 12.41 1.14
N ALA A 125 -12.13 11.23 1.07
CA ALA A 125 -12.70 9.98 1.59
C ALA A 125 -12.89 10.04 3.11
N ILE A 126 -11.86 10.47 3.86
CA ILE A 126 -11.94 10.60 5.32
C ILE A 126 -13.11 11.52 5.69
N LEU A 127 -13.15 12.73 5.14
CA LEU A 127 -14.16 13.72 5.49
C LEU A 127 -15.58 13.31 5.07
N SER A 128 -15.73 12.71 3.90
CA SER A 128 -17.05 12.33 3.40
C SER A 128 -17.59 11.06 4.05
N LEU A 129 -16.76 10.05 4.25
CA LEU A 129 -17.18 8.74 4.80
C LEU A 129 -17.39 8.77 6.30
N SER A 130 -16.57 9.53 7.06
CA SER A 130 -16.67 9.58 8.51
C SER A 130 -17.48 10.77 9.04
N LEU A 131 -17.40 11.94 8.40
CA LEU A 131 -18.01 13.18 8.88
C LEU A 131 -19.17 13.68 7.99
N GLY A 132 -19.44 13.02 6.85
CA GLY A 132 -20.50 13.39 5.94
C GLY A 132 -20.28 14.73 5.22
N GLN A 133 -19.06 15.28 5.27
CA GLN A 133 -18.73 16.54 4.61
C GLN A 133 -18.69 16.38 3.09
N HIS A 134 -19.07 17.45 2.37
CA HIS A 134 -19.17 17.42 0.91
C HIS A 134 -17.79 17.51 0.24
N PHE A 135 -17.18 16.35 0.03
CA PHE A 135 -15.94 16.20 -0.74
C PHE A 135 -16.05 15.04 -1.72
N SER A 136 -15.61 15.28 -2.95
CA SER A 136 -15.47 14.25 -3.97
C SER A 136 -14.20 13.42 -3.74
N ILE A 137 -14.18 12.22 -4.32
CA ILE A 137 -13.01 11.33 -4.34
C ILE A 137 -12.65 10.94 -5.76
N LEU A 138 -11.39 10.60 -5.99
CA LEU A 138 -10.92 10.15 -7.31
C LEU A 138 -9.85 9.08 -7.16
N ASP A 139 -10.22 7.92 -6.61
CA ASP A 139 -9.37 6.73 -6.55
C ASP A 139 -9.32 5.99 -7.89
N GLY A 140 -8.57 4.91 -7.99
CA GLY A 140 -8.45 4.11 -9.22
C GLY A 140 -9.78 3.50 -9.69
N ASN A 141 -10.72 3.22 -8.79
CA ASN A 141 -12.04 2.72 -9.12
C ASN A 141 -12.92 3.83 -9.71
N VAL A 142 -12.96 4.97 -9.05
CA VAL A 142 -13.72 6.15 -9.48
C VAL A 142 -13.19 6.67 -10.82
N LYS A 143 -11.84 6.80 -10.98
CA LYS A 143 -11.22 7.15 -12.27
C LYS A 143 -11.71 6.28 -13.41
N ARG A 144 -11.80 4.97 -13.18
CA ARG A 144 -12.25 4.01 -14.20
C ARG A 144 -13.73 4.15 -14.54
N VAL A 145 -14.58 4.29 -13.53
CA VAL A 145 -16.04 4.48 -13.73
C VAL A 145 -16.29 5.75 -14.52
N LEU A 146 -15.72 6.88 -14.09
CA LEU A 146 -15.90 8.17 -14.74
C LEU A 146 -15.32 8.20 -16.16
N ALA A 147 -14.09 7.68 -16.35
CA ALA A 147 -13.46 7.62 -17.67
C ALA A 147 -14.30 6.81 -18.68
N ARG A 148 -14.95 5.73 -18.25
CA ARG A 148 -15.84 4.93 -19.10
C ARG A 148 -17.18 5.61 -19.33
N CYS A 149 -17.80 6.12 -18.28
CA CYS A 149 -19.12 6.74 -18.39
C CYS A 149 -19.11 7.96 -19.33
N TYR A 150 -18.08 8.78 -19.24
CA TYR A 150 -17.94 10.02 -20.01
C TYR A 150 -16.94 9.91 -21.18
N ALA A 151 -16.42 8.72 -21.48
CA ALA A 151 -15.45 8.45 -22.55
C ALA A 151 -14.21 9.37 -22.49
N VAL A 152 -13.66 9.59 -21.29
CA VAL A 152 -12.47 10.43 -21.09
C VAL A 152 -11.24 9.71 -21.61
N GLU A 153 -10.62 10.27 -22.64
CA GLU A 153 -9.44 9.71 -23.28
C GLU A 153 -8.15 9.99 -22.50
N GLY A 154 -7.15 9.17 -22.75
CA GLY A 154 -5.82 9.33 -22.18
C GLY A 154 -5.62 8.59 -20.85
N TRP A 155 -4.35 8.58 -20.44
CA TRP A 155 -3.97 7.94 -19.19
C TRP A 155 -4.25 8.86 -18.00
N PRO A 156 -4.98 8.39 -16.95
CA PRO A 156 -5.34 9.21 -15.78
C PRO A 156 -4.16 9.69 -14.90
N GLY A 157 -2.94 9.28 -15.20
CA GLY A 157 -1.74 9.82 -14.57
C GLY A 157 -1.14 11.05 -15.28
N LYS A 158 -1.71 11.48 -16.40
CA LYS A 158 -1.41 12.78 -17.00
C LYS A 158 -2.22 13.87 -16.31
N LYS A 159 -1.58 14.97 -15.96
CA LYS A 159 -2.18 16.06 -15.19
C LYS A 159 -3.48 16.60 -15.79
N GLU A 160 -3.53 16.75 -17.10
CA GLU A 160 -4.71 17.26 -17.82
C GLU A 160 -5.88 16.28 -17.72
N VAL A 161 -5.62 14.98 -17.88
CA VAL A 161 -6.64 13.92 -17.79
C VAL A 161 -7.13 13.78 -16.35
N GLU A 162 -6.22 13.81 -15.38
CA GLU A 162 -6.57 13.76 -13.97
C GLU A 162 -7.39 14.97 -13.54
N SER A 163 -7.01 16.18 -13.95
CA SER A 163 -7.77 17.41 -13.66
C SER A 163 -9.18 17.36 -14.26
N HIS A 164 -9.33 16.85 -15.47
CA HIS A 164 -10.65 16.68 -16.09
C HIS A 164 -11.51 15.65 -15.34
N LEU A 165 -10.92 14.53 -14.92
CA LEU A 165 -11.63 13.53 -14.11
C LEU A 165 -12.02 14.08 -12.73
N TRP A 166 -11.21 14.94 -12.11
CA TRP A 166 -11.57 15.64 -10.89
C TRP A 166 -12.77 16.55 -11.07
N GLN A 167 -12.80 17.34 -12.15
CA GLN A 167 -13.95 18.20 -12.48
C GLN A 167 -15.22 17.36 -12.60
N ILE A 168 -15.18 16.27 -13.35
CA ILE A 168 -16.34 15.37 -13.47
C ILE A 168 -16.74 14.80 -12.11
N SER A 169 -15.76 14.38 -11.29
CA SER A 169 -16.02 13.82 -9.96
C SER A 169 -16.71 14.84 -9.05
N GLU A 170 -16.30 16.10 -9.09
CA GLU A 170 -16.94 17.19 -8.35
C GLU A 170 -18.35 17.44 -8.83
N ASP A 171 -18.56 17.49 -10.14
CA ASP A 171 -19.87 17.75 -10.75
C ASP A 171 -20.89 16.65 -10.41
N VAL A 172 -20.48 15.38 -10.37
CA VAL A 172 -21.39 14.26 -10.08
C VAL A 172 -21.58 13.98 -8.59
N THR A 173 -20.76 14.55 -7.71
CA THR A 173 -20.86 14.33 -6.27
C THR A 173 -22.06 15.08 -5.71
N PRO A 174 -23.07 14.41 -5.14
CA PRO A 174 -24.29 15.05 -4.70
C PRO A 174 -24.10 15.85 -3.40
N ALA A 175 -24.87 16.89 -3.20
CA ALA A 175 -24.85 17.71 -1.98
C ALA A 175 -25.32 16.93 -0.74
N LYS A 176 -26.14 15.90 -0.90
CA LYS A 176 -26.64 15.04 0.20
C LYS A 176 -26.28 13.58 -0.05
N GLY A 177 -25.98 12.85 1.02
CA GLY A 177 -25.63 11.42 0.92
C GLY A 177 -24.23 11.19 0.35
N VAL A 178 -23.32 12.17 0.45
CA VAL A 178 -21.98 12.13 -0.15
C VAL A 178 -21.16 10.93 0.29
N GLY A 179 -21.19 10.56 1.58
CA GLY A 179 -20.49 9.39 2.07
C GLY A 179 -21.00 8.08 1.45
N GLN A 180 -22.32 7.93 1.31
CA GLN A 180 -22.91 6.78 0.61
C GLN A 180 -22.55 6.78 -0.89
N PHE A 181 -22.59 7.95 -1.53
CA PHE A 181 -22.21 8.08 -2.93
C PHE A 181 -20.75 7.71 -3.18
N ASN A 182 -19.82 8.23 -2.37
CA ASN A 182 -18.40 7.91 -2.51
C ASN A 182 -18.12 6.44 -2.28
N GLN A 183 -18.74 5.83 -1.26
CA GLN A 183 -18.65 4.39 -1.04
C GLN A 183 -19.22 3.60 -2.21
N ALA A 184 -20.38 4.01 -2.73
CA ALA A 184 -21.03 3.39 -3.88
C ALA A 184 -20.14 3.46 -5.13
N MET A 185 -19.46 4.57 -5.38
CA MET A 185 -18.56 4.73 -6.51
C MET A 185 -17.36 3.80 -6.43
N MET A 186 -16.75 3.64 -5.25
CA MET A 186 -15.68 2.68 -5.03
C MET A 186 -16.17 1.24 -5.23
N ASP A 187 -17.34 0.90 -4.70
CA ASP A 187 -17.95 -0.42 -4.83
C ASP A 187 -18.32 -0.75 -6.27
N LEU A 188 -18.91 0.20 -6.98
CA LEU A 188 -19.27 0.06 -8.39
C LEU A 188 -18.02 -0.24 -9.23
N GLY A 189 -16.93 0.48 -9.00
CA GLY A 189 -15.66 0.25 -9.66
C GLY A 189 -15.05 -1.12 -9.31
N ALA A 190 -15.13 -1.54 -8.06
CA ALA A 190 -14.53 -2.79 -7.60
C ALA A 190 -15.31 -4.04 -8.02
N MET A 191 -16.66 -3.99 -8.09
CA MET A 191 -17.51 -5.17 -8.26
C MET A 191 -18.19 -5.26 -9.62
N VAL A 192 -18.51 -4.14 -10.25
CA VAL A 192 -19.28 -4.07 -11.50
C VAL A 192 -18.42 -3.56 -12.64
N CYS A 193 -17.93 -2.32 -12.56
CA CYS A 193 -17.09 -1.70 -13.58
C CYS A 193 -15.62 -2.13 -13.43
N THR A 194 -15.39 -3.45 -13.40
CA THR A 194 -14.05 -4.03 -13.19
C THR A 194 -13.10 -3.76 -14.35
N ARG A 195 -11.81 -3.92 -14.09
CA ARG A 195 -10.76 -3.55 -15.06
C ARG A 195 -10.86 -4.34 -16.38
N SER A 196 -10.97 -5.66 -16.30
CA SER A 196 -10.85 -6.56 -17.47
C SER A 196 -12.16 -7.18 -17.93
N LYS A 197 -13.15 -7.32 -17.06
CA LYS A 197 -14.44 -7.98 -17.36
C LYS A 197 -15.58 -7.23 -16.66
N PRO A 198 -15.91 -6.00 -17.11
CA PRO A 198 -16.98 -5.23 -16.49
C PRO A 198 -18.35 -5.90 -16.76
N LYS A 199 -19.20 -5.90 -15.74
CA LYS A 199 -20.55 -6.43 -15.78
C LYS A 199 -21.51 -5.30 -16.16
N CYS A 200 -21.40 -4.78 -17.38
CA CYS A 200 -22.09 -3.58 -17.83
C CYS A 200 -23.62 -3.69 -17.76
N GLU A 201 -24.18 -4.88 -17.96
CA GLU A 201 -25.62 -5.14 -17.87
C GLU A 201 -26.17 -4.96 -16.46
N LEU A 202 -25.33 -5.15 -15.42
CA LEU A 202 -25.68 -4.95 -14.02
C LEU A 202 -25.35 -3.54 -13.51
N CYS A 203 -24.78 -2.69 -14.38
CA CYS A 203 -24.32 -1.37 -14.01
C CYS A 203 -25.49 -0.37 -13.98
N PRO A 204 -25.71 0.37 -12.88
CA PRO A 204 -26.78 1.38 -12.84
C PRO A 204 -26.59 2.51 -13.85
N LEU A 205 -25.39 2.70 -14.35
CA LEU A 205 -25.01 3.76 -15.28
C LEU A 205 -25.09 3.34 -16.76
N ASN A 206 -25.46 2.09 -17.07
CA ASN A 206 -25.37 1.54 -18.42
C ASN A 206 -26.13 2.33 -19.48
N THR A 207 -27.32 2.84 -19.15
CA THR A 207 -28.17 3.58 -20.07
C THR A 207 -27.57 4.92 -20.56
N GLY A 208 -26.64 5.49 -19.81
CA GLY A 208 -25.96 6.74 -20.16
C GLY A 208 -24.45 6.61 -20.30
N CYS A 209 -23.91 5.40 -20.18
CA CYS A 209 -22.47 5.15 -20.28
C CYS A 209 -22.00 5.14 -21.73
N MET A 210 -21.19 6.11 -22.11
CA MET A 210 -20.68 6.23 -23.48
C MET A 210 -19.83 5.04 -23.90
N ALA A 211 -18.98 4.53 -23.01
CA ALA A 211 -18.14 3.37 -23.31
C ALA A 211 -18.96 2.07 -23.51
N TYR A 212 -20.08 1.93 -22.83
CA TYR A 212 -21.00 0.81 -23.03
C TYR A 212 -21.77 0.93 -24.35
N ALA A 213 -22.36 2.11 -24.60
CA ALA A 213 -23.08 2.37 -25.84
C ALA A 213 -22.23 2.16 -27.10
N ASN A 214 -20.94 2.46 -27.03
CA ASN A 214 -19.99 2.34 -28.14
C ASN A 214 -19.18 1.02 -28.11
N HIS A 215 -19.48 0.10 -27.23
CA HIS A 215 -18.70 -1.15 -27.05
C HIS A 215 -17.20 -0.93 -26.87
N SER A 216 -16.80 0.18 -26.23
CA SER A 216 -15.43 0.68 -26.17
C SER A 216 -14.83 0.74 -24.75
N TRP A 217 -15.40 0.03 -23.79
CA TRP A 217 -14.97 0.07 -22.38
C TRP A 217 -13.47 -0.28 -22.20
N ALA A 218 -12.88 -1.10 -23.09
CA ALA A 218 -11.48 -1.49 -23.03
C ALA A 218 -10.51 -0.34 -23.35
N ARG A 219 -10.97 0.73 -24.00
CA ARG A 219 -10.18 1.94 -24.30
C ARG A 219 -10.03 2.83 -23.05
N TYR A 220 -10.96 2.73 -22.10
CA TYR A 220 -11.03 3.64 -20.96
C TYR A 220 -10.83 2.93 -19.61
N PRO A 221 -10.08 3.56 -18.71
CA PRO A 221 -9.15 4.67 -18.97
C PRO A 221 -7.99 4.26 -19.87
N GLY A 222 -7.35 5.24 -20.52
CA GLY A 222 -6.15 5.02 -21.29
C GLY A 222 -5.03 4.38 -20.45
N LYS A 223 -4.20 3.57 -21.08
CA LYS A 223 -3.13 2.84 -20.39
C LYS A 223 -1.94 3.75 -20.11
N LYS A 224 -1.25 3.47 -18.99
CA LYS A 224 0.07 4.06 -18.74
C LYS A 224 1.01 3.68 -19.90
N PRO A 225 1.79 4.61 -20.46
CA PRO A 225 2.83 4.27 -21.43
C PRO A 225 3.74 3.18 -20.85
N GLN A 226 4.03 2.17 -21.65
CA GLN A 226 4.95 1.11 -21.25
C GLN A 226 6.36 1.69 -21.14
N GLN A 227 6.99 1.45 -20.00
CA GLN A 227 8.40 1.72 -19.77
C GLN A 227 9.10 0.40 -19.50
N THR A 228 10.24 0.19 -20.13
CA THR A 228 11.13 -0.92 -19.77
C THR A 228 11.66 -0.64 -18.36
N LEU A 229 11.45 -1.58 -17.45
CA LEU A 229 11.95 -1.46 -16.09
C LEU A 229 13.44 -1.79 -16.08
N PRO A 230 14.28 -0.95 -15.45
CA PRO A 230 15.69 -1.28 -15.23
C PRO A 230 15.83 -2.58 -14.44
N GLU A 231 16.87 -3.33 -14.73
CA GLU A 231 17.25 -4.53 -13.99
C GLU A 231 18.45 -4.24 -13.10
N LYS A 232 18.41 -4.73 -11.88
CA LYS A 232 19.49 -4.60 -10.89
C LYS A 232 19.74 -5.96 -10.26
N THR A 233 20.97 -6.23 -9.86
CA THR A 233 21.34 -7.42 -9.10
C THR A 233 21.73 -7.03 -7.68
N ALA A 234 21.43 -7.87 -6.71
CA ALA A 234 21.93 -7.74 -5.35
C ALA A 234 22.24 -9.10 -4.76
N HIS A 235 23.44 -9.22 -4.18
CA HIS A 235 23.87 -10.38 -3.41
C HIS A 235 23.44 -10.19 -1.96
N PHE A 236 22.61 -11.09 -1.46
CA PHE A 236 22.13 -11.08 -0.06
C PHE A 236 22.98 -12.06 0.74
N LEU A 237 23.70 -11.57 1.75
CA LEU A 237 24.51 -12.41 2.61
C LEU A 237 23.69 -12.93 3.80
N LEU A 238 23.42 -14.23 3.80
CA LEU A 238 22.65 -14.95 4.83
C LEU A 238 23.66 -15.60 5.80
N MET A 239 24.01 -14.89 6.88
CA MET A 239 24.87 -15.42 7.93
C MET A 239 24.02 -16.11 8.98
N GLN A 240 24.23 -17.40 9.16
CA GLN A 240 23.49 -18.24 10.09
C GLN A 240 24.40 -18.80 11.20
N ASN A 241 23.81 -18.92 12.39
CA ASN A 241 24.41 -19.62 13.52
C ASN A 241 23.30 -20.40 14.25
N GLY A 242 23.20 -21.68 13.96
CA GLY A 242 22.10 -22.51 14.44
C GLY A 242 20.75 -21.96 14.00
N SER A 243 19.86 -21.65 14.95
CA SER A 243 18.54 -21.06 14.67
C SER A 243 18.55 -19.54 14.47
N GLN A 244 19.71 -18.90 14.52
CA GLN A 244 19.82 -17.44 14.42
C GLN A 244 20.39 -17.01 13.07
N VAL A 245 19.84 -15.93 12.51
CA VAL A 245 20.27 -15.36 11.23
C VAL A 245 20.46 -13.86 11.39
N TRP A 246 21.59 -13.32 10.90
CA TRP A 246 21.88 -11.90 11.02
C TRP A 246 21.08 -11.05 10.04
N LEU A 247 20.43 -10.01 10.56
CA LEU A 247 19.74 -9.00 9.79
C LEU A 247 20.19 -7.60 10.22
N GLU A 248 20.20 -6.67 9.27
CA GLU A 248 20.52 -5.25 9.49
C GLU A 248 19.29 -4.39 9.21
N GLN A 249 19.07 -3.38 10.05
CA GLN A 249 18.02 -2.42 9.82
C GLN A 249 18.42 -1.45 8.71
N ARG A 250 17.57 -1.32 7.70
CA ARG A 250 17.80 -0.37 6.60
C ARG A 250 17.65 1.07 7.10
N PRO A 251 18.39 2.02 6.53
CA PRO A 251 18.18 3.43 6.79
C PRO A 251 16.70 3.81 6.66
N PRO A 252 16.20 4.82 7.38
CA PRO A 252 14.77 5.16 7.40
C PRO A 252 14.23 5.64 6.04
N VAL A 253 15.10 5.96 5.10
CA VAL A 253 14.76 6.40 3.73
C VAL A 253 15.27 5.39 2.69
N GLY A 254 14.69 5.42 1.48
CA GLY A 254 15.09 4.56 0.38
C GLY A 254 14.34 3.22 0.35
N LEU A 255 14.93 2.27 -0.38
CA LEU A 255 14.33 0.95 -0.57
C LEU A 255 14.27 0.20 0.77
N TRP A 256 13.07 -0.26 1.13
CA TRP A 256 12.78 -0.97 2.38
C TRP A 256 13.21 -0.21 3.65
N GLY A 257 13.17 1.13 3.60
CA GLY A 257 13.59 1.97 4.73
C GLY A 257 12.94 1.57 6.05
N GLY A 258 13.76 1.41 7.09
CA GLY A 258 13.36 0.98 8.42
C GLY A 258 13.09 -0.50 8.58
N LEU A 259 13.06 -1.30 7.49
CA LEU A 259 12.88 -2.75 7.57
C LEU A 259 14.21 -3.45 7.82
N TYR A 260 14.13 -4.63 8.42
CA TYR A 260 15.28 -5.52 8.55
C TYR A 260 15.48 -6.32 7.27
N CYS A 261 16.72 -6.35 6.82
CA CYS A 261 17.15 -7.02 5.61
C CYS A 261 18.48 -7.75 5.85
N PHE A 262 18.81 -8.72 5.02
CA PHE A 262 20.15 -9.26 4.95
C PHE A 262 21.14 -8.17 4.48
N PRO A 263 22.43 -8.21 4.87
CA PRO A 263 23.47 -7.39 4.25
C PRO A 263 23.43 -7.55 2.72
N GLN A 264 23.55 -6.44 1.99
CA GLN A 264 23.36 -6.40 0.54
C GLN A 264 24.58 -5.82 -0.15
N PHE A 265 25.02 -6.49 -1.21
CA PHE A 265 26.16 -6.11 -2.03
C PHE A 265 25.74 -6.05 -3.50
N ALA A 266 26.24 -5.07 -4.25
CA ALA A 266 25.97 -4.96 -5.68
C ALA A 266 26.67 -6.08 -6.45
N GLU A 267 27.93 -6.34 -6.12
CA GLU A 267 28.79 -7.33 -6.77
C GLU A 267 29.25 -8.40 -5.76
N ALA A 268 29.56 -9.60 -6.26
CA ALA A 268 30.07 -10.69 -5.43
C ALA A 268 31.47 -10.39 -4.84
N GLU A 269 32.26 -9.59 -5.54
CA GLU A 269 33.58 -9.13 -5.10
C GLU A 269 33.48 -8.24 -3.87
N ASP A 270 32.48 -7.33 -3.82
CA ASP A 270 32.22 -6.47 -2.67
C ASP A 270 31.88 -7.29 -1.43
N LEU A 271 31.04 -8.32 -1.60
CA LEU A 271 30.69 -9.26 -0.54
C LEU A 271 31.93 -10.01 -0.01
N ASN A 272 32.77 -10.52 -0.89
CA ASN A 272 33.99 -11.22 -0.49
C ASN A 272 34.96 -10.29 0.23
N HIS A 273 35.12 -9.07 -0.24
CA HIS A 273 35.95 -8.07 0.41
C HIS A 273 35.45 -7.71 1.80
N TRP A 274 34.15 -7.54 1.96
CA TRP A 274 33.52 -7.29 3.25
C TRP A 274 33.74 -8.46 4.23
N LEU A 275 33.55 -9.73 3.80
CA LEU A 275 33.84 -10.91 4.63
C LEU A 275 35.30 -10.93 5.12
N GLN A 276 36.26 -10.61 4.24
CA GLN A 276 37.67 -10.52 4.61
C GLN A 276 37.91 -9.42 5.65
N GLN A 277 37.31 -8.25 5.50
CA GLN A 277 37.41 -7.14 6.46
C GLN A 277 36.86 -7.52 7.83
N GLN A 278 35.76 -8.31 7.86
CA GLN A 278 35.17 -8.82 9.11
C GLN A 278 35.91 -10.02 9.69
N GLY A 279 36.96 -10.51 9.03
CA GLY A 279 37.70 -11.71 9.45
C GLY A 279 36.89 -13.00 9.36
N ILE A 280 35.83 -13.01 8.54
CA ILE A 280 34.95 -14.15 8.32
C ILE A 280 35.48 -14.96 7.14
N LYS A 281 35.64 -16.26 7.34
CA LYS A 281 36.10 -17.17 6.27
C LYS A 281 35.00 -17.41 5.26
N SER A 282 35.29 -17.19 3.99
CA SER A 282 34.35 -17.45 2.87
C SER A 282 34.33 -18.91 2.39
N SER A 283 35.12 -19.81 2.97
CA SER A 283 35.28 -21.20 2.50
C SER A 283 34.01 -22.06 2.59
N GLY A 284 32.97 -21.59 3.30
CA GLY A 284 31.67 -22.26 3.40
C GLY A 284 30.54 -21.52 2.66
N LEU A 285 30.88 -20.46 1.95
CA LEU A 285 29.87 -19.63 1.27
C LEU A 285 29.19 -20.41 0.13
N GLN A 286 27.89 -20.57 0.19
CA GLN A 286 27.07 -21.29 -0.79
C GLN A 286 26.06 -20.35 -1.44
N GLN A 287 26.01 -20.36 -2.76
CA GLN A 287 24.97 -19.66 -3.49
C GLN A 287 23.68 -20.49 -3.50
N LEU A 288 22.59 -19.92 -3.00
CA LEU A 288 21.25 -20.50 -3.11
C LEU A 288 20.57 -20.08 -4.41
N THR A 289 19.39 -20.64 -4.68
CA THR A 289 18.63 -20.33 -5.90
C THR A 289 18.28 -18.85 -5.97
N ALA A 290 18.79 -18.18 -6.99
CA ALA A 290 18.48 -16.78 -7.28
C ALA A 290 17.00 -16.62 -7.69
N PHE A 291 16.43 -15.44 -7.41
CA PHE A 291 15.05 -15.13 -7.79
C PHE A 291 14.86 -13.64 -8.02
N ARG A 292 13.85 -13.30 -8.83
CA ARG A 292 13.50 -11.93 -9.14
C ARG A 292 12.41 -11.39 -8.21
N HIS A 293 12.66 -10.21 -7.66
CA HIS A 293 11.66 -9.39 -6.98
C HIS A 293 11.38 -8.14 -7.83
N THR A 294 10.11 -7.89 -8.17
CA THR A 294 9.73 -6.79 -9.05
C THR A 294 9.10 -5.65 -8.27
N PHE A 295 9.70 -4.47 -8.39
CA PHE A 295 9.13 -3.21 -7.91
C PHE A 295 8.37 -2.51 -9.04
N SER A 296 7.64 -1.46 -8.71
CA SER A 296 6.90 -0.66 -9.70
C SER A 296 7.79 0.10 -10.70
N HIS A 297 9.10 0.20 -10.42
CA HIS A 297 10.06 1.03 -11.18
C HIS A 297 11.37 0.32 -11.54
N PHE A 298 11.62 -0.90 -11.07
CA PHE A 298 12.74 -1.76 -11.49
C PHE A 298 12.52 -3.23 -11.09
N HIS A 299 13.32 -4.12 -11.67
CA HIS A 299 13.47 -5.51 -11.26
C HIS A 299 14.73 -5.66 -10.42
N LEU A 300 14.66 -6.45 -9.34
CA LEU A 300 15.80 -6.81 -8.51
C LEU A 300 16.00 -8.33 -8.60
N ASP A 301 17.11 -8.74 -9.19
CA ASP A 301 17.56 -10.12 -9.19
C ASP A 301 18.38 -10.36 -7.91
N ILE A 302 17.82 -11.14 -7.01
CA ILE A 302 18.40 -11.43 -5.70
C ILE A 302 19.17 -12.74 -5.79
N VAL A 303 20.45 -12.68 -5.47
CA VAL A 303 21.37 -13.82 -5.38
C VAL A 303 21.66 -14.08 -3.90
N PRO A 304 20.99 -15.06 -3.25
CA PRO A 304 21.25 -15.35 -1.85
C PRO A 304 22.56 -16.11 -1.72
N MET A 305 23.44 -15.63 -0.82
CA MET A 305 24.73 -16.21 -0.47
C MET A 305 24.69 -16.63 0.98
N TRP A 306 24.59 -17.92 1.23
CA TRP A 306 24.43 -18.49 2.56
C TRP A 306 25.77 -18.91 3.16
N LEU A 307 25.97 -18.60 4.44
CA LEU A 307 27.14 -18.96 5.21
C LEU A 307 26.67 -19.40 6.61
N ASP A 308 26.98 -20.64 6.96
CA ASP A 308 26.67 -21.23 8.28
C ASP A 308 27.84 -21.12 9.26
N GLU A 309 27.55 -21.38 10.55
CA GLU A 309 28.49 -21.34 11.66
C GLU A 309 29.23 -20.00 11.82
N VAL A 310 28.55 -18.90 11.52
CA VAL A 310 29.12 -17.57 11.67
C VAL A 310 28.97 -17.09 13.11
N PHE A 311 30.10 -16.86 13.77
CA PHE A 311 30.15 -16.23 15.08
C PHE A 311 30.62 -14.79 14.92
N PRO A 312 29.78 -13.80 15.16
CA PRO A 312 30.21 -12.39 15.04
C PRO A 312 31.23 -12.07 16.12
N ARG A 313 32.37 -11.58 15.70
CA ARG A 313 33.39 -11.00 16.60
C ARG A 313 33.16 -9.48 16.62
N GLY A 314 32.69 -8.95 17.74
CA GLY A 314 32.86 -7.54 18.19
C GLY A 314 32.44 -6.38 17.33
N CYS A 315 32.44 -6.49 16.03
CA CYS A 315 32.12 -5.38 15.11
C CYS A 315 30.62 -5.29 14.70
N MET A 316 29.78 -6.21 15.15
CA MET A 316 28.33 -6.18 14.91
C MET A 316 27.57 -5.50 16.06
N ASP A 317 28.23 -5.13 17.15
CA ASP A 317 27.59 -4.47 18.31
C ASP A 317 27.22 -3.00 18.04
N ASP A 318 27.87 -2.34 17.07
CA ASP A 318 27.62 -0.93 16.74
C ASP A 318 26.68 -0.71 15.53
N SER A 319 26.30 -1.76 14.81
CA SER A 319 25.35 -1.66 13.70
C SER A 319 23.92 -1.86 14.19
N ALA A 320 22.95 -1.14 13.61
CA ALA A 320 21.53 -1.31 13.85
C ALA A 320 21.04 -2.67 13.28
N GLY A 321 21.53 -3.79 13.83
CA GLY A 321 21.24 -5.15 13.41
C GLY A 321 20.77 -6.03 14.55
N LEU A 322 20.24 -7.20 14.21
CA LEU A 322 19.79 -8.20 15.17
C LEU A 322 20.05 -9.63 14.68
N TRP A 323 20.26 -10.52 15.61
CA TRP A 323 20.17 -11.96 15.39
C TRP A 323 18.70 -12.40 15.42
N TYR A 324 18.14 -12.61 14.23
CA TYR A 324 16.76 -13.07 14.06
C TYR A 324 16.65 -14.54 14.39
N ASN A 325 15.86 -14.89 15.41
CA ASN A 325 15.67 -16.28 15.81
C ASN A 325 14.56 -16.93 14.97
N LEU A 326 14.91 -17.93 14.15
CA LEU A 326 13.96 -18.66 13.29
C LEU A 326 12.92 -19.46 14.10
N ALA A 327 13.29 -19.94 15.30
CA ALA A 327 12.41 -20.72 16.16
C ALA A 327 11.47 -19.82 16.99
N GLN A 328 11.89 -18.60 17.30
CA GLN A 328 11.13 -17.60 18.05
C GLN A 328 11.28 -16.23 17.38
N PRO A 329 10.57 -16.01 16.26
CA PRO A 329 10.72 -14.81 15.47
C PRO A 329 10.39 -13.52 16.27
N PRO A 330 11.29 -12.52 16.28
CA PRO A 330 11.00 -11.24 16.89
C PRO A 330 9.97 -10.45 16.06
N SER A 331 9.22 -9.57 16.72
CA SER A 331 8.21 -8.73 16.09
C SER A 331 8.84 -7.50 15.42
N VAL A 332 9.47 -7.71 14.27
CA VAL A 332 10.13 -6.65 13.48
C VAL A 332 9.61 -6.62 12.04
N GLY A 333 9.71 -5.47 11.40
CA GLY A 333 9.33 -5.31 9.99
C GLY A 333 10.35 -5.96 9.06
N LEU A 334 9.90 -6.84 8.17
CA LEU A 334 10.73 -7.54 7.20
C LEU A 334 10.38 -7.13 5.77
N ALA A 335 11.38 -7.03 4.89
CA ALA A 335 11.13 -6.96 3.47
C ALA A 335 10.64 -8.32 2.95
N ALA A 336 9.69 -8.34 1.99
CA ALA A 336 9.10 -9.57 1.50
C ALA A 336 10.12 -10.63 0.99
N PRO A 337 11.20 -10.27 0.28
CA PRO A 337 12.24 -11.23 -0.10
C PRO A 337 12.99 -11.81 1.10
N VAL A 338 13.17 -11.02 2.16
CA VAL A 338 13.82 -11.46 3.41
C VAL A 338 12.95 -12.48 4.13
N GLU A 339 11.67 -12.17 4.31
CA GLU A 339 10.69 -13.09 4.90
C GLU A 339 10.66 -14.43 4.15
N ARG A 340 10.66 -14.40 2.81
CA ARG A 340 10.74 -15.60 1.97
C ARG A 340 11.97 -16.43 2.26
N LEU A 341 13.16 -15.82 2.36
CA LEU A 341 14.41 -16.51 2.60
C LEU A 341 14.49 -17.06 4.04
N LEU A 342 14.03 -16.31 5.04
CA LEU A 342 13.94 -16.80 6.43
C LEU A 342 13.04 -18.02 6.53
N HIS A 343 11.89 -18.05 5.85
CA HIS A 343 11.01 -19.22 5.78
C HIS A 343 11.67 -20.42 5.09
N GLN A 344 12.58 -20.20 4.14
CA GLN A 344 13.34 -21.30 3.51
C GLN A 344 14.38 -21.87 4.47
N LEU A 345 15.12 -21.01 5.19
CA LEU A 345 16.11 -21.43 6.18
C LEU A 345 15.48 -22.17 7.37
N ALA A 346 14.28 -21.75 7.80
CA ALA A 346 13.56 -22.42 8.90
C ALA A 346 13.06 -23.83 8.57
N LYS A 347 13.11 -24.26 7.30
CA LYS A 347 12.70 -25.59 6.83
C LYS A 347 13.87 -26.55 6.60
N GLN A 348 15.08 -26.05 6.69
CA GLN A 348 16.32 -26.83 6.63
C GLN A 348 16.68 -27.38 8.01
#